data_f6d4b22d6df6190762b2d90207e70126
#
_entry.id   f6d4b22d6df6190762b2d90207e70126
#
_cell.length_a   1.000
_cell.length_b   1.000
_cell.length_c   1.000
_cell.angle_alpha   90.00
_cell.angle_beta   90.00
_cell.angle_gamma   90.00
#
_symmetry.space_group_name_H-M   'P 1'
#
loop_
_entity.id
_entity.type
_entity.pdbx_description
1 polymer ?
#
loop_
_entity_poly.entity_id
_entity_poly.type
_entity_poly.pdbx_seq_one_letter_code
_entity_poly.pdbx_strand_id
1 'polypeptide(L)'
;MIDSATFFKRKHCILLAVAVLAGCSTTAPRTVSEAPTPVTLPAATYAKAAWSALPPVSDSDLQAGFVAWRSSCTRLKNDAVWAKPCATAAAVSDKDPAAIRQFLQRDLDVYALRAGGHQADGLITGYYEPIYAGSLTRTDKATVPVYGTPDDLVVVQLESLYPELKGKRLRGRVEGKVLKPYDDAGTIAAKGANAPVLAWLTDPMDLQLLQIQGSGRVRLADGKQVRLAYAEQNGHPYRAIGRWLVDQGQLKKEDVTMDAIRAWARANPARVPELLRSNPSYVFFVRNPDSPEGPRGSLNVPLTAGYSVAVDRSVVPLGSLLWLSTTRPDGTPVVRPVAAQDTGGAIAGEVRADLYWGSGDAAGKLAGDMKQKGNIWMLWPKGVPLPN
;
A
#
# COMPACT_ATOMS: atom_id res chain seq x y z
N MET A 1 -17.54 32.79 69.65
CA MET A 1 -16.81 32.35 70.83
C MET A 1 -15.46 31.90 70.31
N ILE A 2 -14.45 32.80 70.35
CA ILE A 2 -13.43 32.81 71.42
C ILE A 2 -12.47 31.64 71.19
N ASP A 3 -11.12 31.71 71.04
CA ASP A 3 -10.11 32.74 71.26
C ASP A 3 -8.79 32.19 70.71
N SER A 4 -8.00 32.93 70.08
CA SER A 4 -6.79 33.63 70.54
C SER A 4 -5.72 32.78 71.28
N ALA A 5 -4.51 32.83 70.81
CA ALA A 5 -3.32 33.45 71.41
C ALA A 5 -2.03 32.71 71.01
N THR A 6 -1.16 33.34 70.32
CA THR A 6 0.00 34.18 70.65
C THR A 6 1.18 33.56 71.38
N PHE A 7 2.38 33.99 70.98
CA PHE A 7 3.69 34.13 71.65
C PHE A 7 4.76 33.09 71.30
N PHE A 8 6.04 33.31 71.01
CA PHE A 8 6.97 34.43 71.29
C PHE A 8 8.24 34.30 70.39
N LYS A 9 8.82 35.46 70.18
CA LYS A 9 10.11 35.80 69.58
C LYS A 9 11.32 34.95 70.02
N ARG A 10 12.29 34.77 69.11
CA ARG A 10 13.70 35.10 69.48
C ARG A 10 14.50 35.45 68.20
N LYS A 11 15.07 36.65 68.21
CA LYS A 11 16.07 37.15 67.26
C LYS A 11 17.44 36.52 67.59
N HIS A 12 18.16 36.13 66.55
CA HIS A 12 19.61 36.11 66.59
C HIS A 12 20.16 36.69 65.27
N CYS A 13 20.78 37.81 65.33
CA CYS A 13 21.66 38.36 64.31
C CYS A 13 22.93 37.55 64.26
N ILE A 14 23.31 37.07 63.07
CA ILE A 14 24.72 36.74 62.82
C ILE A 14 25.04 37.36 61.45
N LEU A 15 26.00 38.35 61.57
CA LEU A 15 26.70 38.89 60.39
C LEU A 15 27.55 37.79 59.79
N LEU A 16 27.47 37.60 58.48
CA LEU A 16 28.55 36.94 57.76
C LEU A 16 28.78 37.55 56.40
N ALA A 17 30.04 37.71 56.14
CA ALA A 17 30.76 38.48 55.15
C ALA A 17 30.30 38.14 53.70
N VAL A 18 30.21 39.17 52.87
CA VAL A 18 30.09 39.11 51.41
C VAL A 18 31.43 38.72 50.82
N ALA A 19 31.56 37.52 50.28
CA ALA A 19 32.65 37.18 49.38
C ALA A 19 32.12 37.27 47.93
N VAL A 20 32.55 38.32 47.24
CA VAL A 20 32.29 38.47 45.79
C VAL A 20 33.22 37.51 45.03
N LEU A 21 32.68 36.42 44.53
CA LEU A 21 33.34 35.57 43.53
C LEU A 21 32.82 35.97 42.16
N ALA A 22 33.65 36.70 41.41
CA ALA A 22 33.46 36.94 39.99
C ALA A 22 33.66 35.62 39.22
N GLY A 23 32.58 34.92 38.94
CA GLY A 23 32.58 33.76 38.04
C GLY A 23 32.39 34.20 36.59
N CYS A 24 33.47 34.17 35.80
CA CYS A 24 33.39 34.26 34.34
C CYS A 24 32.62 33.05 33.82
N SER A 25 31.35 33.20 33.45
CA SER A 25 30.60 32.23 32.69
C SER A 25 31.06 32.31 31.23
N THR A 26 31.96 31.42 30.84
CA THR A 26 32.22 31.11 29.44
C THR A 26 31.03 30.33 28.92
N THR A 27 30.13 31.02 28.21
CA THR A 27 29.11 30.38 27.38
C THR A 27 29.82 29.62 26.26
N ALA A 28 29.84 28.30 26.35
CA ALA A 28 30.25 27.45 25.25
C ALA A 28 29.32 27.70 24.02
N PRO A 29 29.86 27.81 22.80
CA PRO A 29 29.04 27.99 21.63
C PRO A 29 28.13 26.76 21.48
N ARG A 30 26.82 27.01 21.41
CA ARG A 30 25.84 25.98 21.00
C ARG A 30 26.25 25.52 19.62
N THR A 31 26.72 24.29 19.52
CA THR A 31 26.83 23.60 18.24
C THR A 31 25.44 23.57 17.60
N VAL A 32 25.29 24.32 16.53
CA VAL A 32 24.12 24.21 15.63
C VAL A 32 24.09 22.76 15.17
N SER A 33 23.05 22.06 15.55
CA SER A 33 22.79 20.68 15.04
C SER A 33 22.78 20.77 13.53
N GLU A 34 23.73 20.10 12.92
CA GLU A 34 23.83 19.94 11.48
C GLU A 34 22.46 19.43 10.98
N ALA A 35 21.91 20.12 9.98
CA ALA A 35 20.67 19.68 9.33
C ALA A 35 20.85 18.22 8.86
N PRO A 36 19.84 17.35 9.00
CA PRO A 36 19.95 15.96 8.57
C PRO A 36 20.35 15.96 7.10
N THR A 37 21.49 15.35 6.82
CA THR A 37 22.01 15.14 5.46
C THR A 37 20.89 14.53 4.63
N PRO A 38 20.58 15.03 3.42
CA PRO A 38 19.60 14.42 2.55
C PRO A 38 19.97 12.94 2.38
N VAL A 39 19.06 12.04 2.69
CA VAL A 39 19.21 10.62 2.39
C VAL A 39 19.21 10.50 0.88
N THR A 40 20.39 10.58 0.29
CA THR A 40 20.61 10.20 -1.11
C THR A 40 20.35 8.70 -1.13
N LEU A 41 19.26 8.26 -1.76
CA LEU A 41 19.08 6.85 -2.10
C LEU A 41 20.34 6.42 -2.83
N PRO A 42 20.95 5.27 -2.48
CA PRO A 42 22.19 4.85 -3.12
C PRO A 42 21.96 4.80 -4.63
N ALA A 43 22.88 5.35 -5.43
CA ALA A 43 22.90 5.32 -6.91
C ALA A 43 22.88 3.88 -7.49
N ALA A 44 22.60 2.89 -6.70
CA ALA A 44 22.68 1.46 -6.94
C ALA A 44 21.31 0.75 -7.05
N THR A 45 20.18 1.45 -6.89
CA THR A 45 18.85 0.81 -7.03
C THR A 45 18.60 0.33 -8.46
N TYR A 46 19.15 1.03 -9.48
CA TYR A 46 18.98 0.70 -10.89
C TYR A 46 20.34 0.40 -11.51
N ALA A 47 20.63 -0.87 -11.77
CA ALA A 47 21.87 -1.28 -12.45
C ALA A 47 21.59 -1.55 -13.93
N LYS A 48 22.21 -0.77 -14.83
CA LYS A 48 22.07 -1.01 -16.26
C LYS A 48 22.48 -2.43 -16.60
N ALA A 49 21.67 -3.11 -17.42
CA ALA A 49 21.89 -4.49 -17.84
C ALA A 49 21.72 -4.62 -19.37
N ALA A 50 22.29 -5.67 -19.93
CA ALA A 50 22.08 -6.02 -21.33
C ALA A 50 20.72 -6.74 -21.49
N TRP A 51 20.10 -6.66 -22.67
CA TRP A 51 18.91 -7.42 -23.03
C TRP A 51 19.11 -8.95 -22.90
N SER A 52 20.34 -9.42 -23.14
CA SER A 52 20.72 -10.83 -22.96
C SER A 52 20.75 -11.29 -21.50
N ALA A 53 20.72 -10.38 -20.54
CA ALA A 53 20.62 -10.71 -19.11
C ALA A 53 19.18 -11.03 -18.66
N LEU A 54 18.18 -10.74 -19.48
CA LEU A 54 16.79 -11.08 -19.18
C LEU A 54 16.57 -12.59 -19.40
N PRO A 55 15.92 -13.27 -18.44
CA PRO A 55 15.49 -14.65 -18.67
C PRO A 55 14.56 -14.73 -19.88
N PRO A 56 14.63 -15.83 -20.66
CA PRO A 56 13.79 -16.02 -21.83
C PRO A 56 12.31 -16.07 -21.44
N VAL A 57 11.47 -15.54 -22.32
CA VAL A 57 10.01 -15.50 -22.14
C VAL A 57 9.33 -16.13 -23.35
N SER A 58 8.18 -16.81 -23.12
CA SER A 58 7.33 -17.30 -24.20
C SER A 58 6.72 -16.16 -25.00
N ASP A 59 6.43 -16.40 -26.27
CA ASP A 59 5.78 -15.40 -27.12
C ASP A 59 4.39 -15.00 -26.59
N SER A 60 3.65 -15.95 -26.03
CA SER A 60 2.35 -15.70 -25.41
C SER A 60 2.45 -14.80 -24.17
N ASP A 61 3.43 -15.03 -23.29
CA ASP A 61 3.64 -14.17 -22.12
C ASP A 61 4.14 -12.78 -22.53
N LEU A 62 4.99 -12.71 -23.58
CA LEU A 62 5.46 -11.42 -24.11
C LEU A 62 4.29 -10.59 -24.65
N GLN A 63 3.42 -11.20 -25.45
CA GLN A 63 2.25 -10.54 -26.01
C GLN A 63 1.27 -10.08 -24.92
N ALA A 64 0.94 -10.96 -23.97
CA ALA A 64 0.02 -10.65 -22.90
C ALA A 64 0.56 -9.53 -21.98
N GLY A 65 1.87 -9.58 -21.63
CA GLY A 65 2.50 -8.53 -20.84
C GLY A 65 2.58 -7.19 -21.58
N PHE A 66 2.86 -7.22 -22.89
CA PHE A 66 2.83 -6.01 -23.73
C PHE A 66 1.43 -5.38 -23.79
N VAL A 67 0.38 -6.18 -23.98
CA VAL A 67 -1.02 -5.71 -23.97
C VAL A 67 -1.38 -5.11 -22.62
N ALA A 68 -1.02 -5.77 -21.52
CA ALA A 68 -1.24 -5.26 -20.17
C ALA A 68 -0.55 -3.91 -19.95
N TRP A 69 0.72 -3.78 -20.35
CA TRP A 69 1.44 -2.52 -20.24
C TRP A 69 0.85 -1.44 -21.17
N ARG A 70 0.51 -1.78 -22.41
CA ARG A 70 -0.07 -0.83 -23.38
C ARG A 70 -1.38 -0.22 -22.89
N SER A 71 -2.16 -0.94 -22.06
CA SER A 71 -3.36 -0.38 -21.44
C SER A 71 -3.05 0.83 -20.55
N SER A 72 -1.85 0.89 -19.95
CA SER A 72 -1.37 2.03 -19.16
C SER A 72 -1.27 3.30 -19.98
N CYS A 73 -1.03 3.19 -21.29
CA CYS A 73 -0.88 4.33 -22.21
C CYS A 73 -2.15 5.21 -22.30
N THR A 74 -3.31 4.67 -21.93
CA THR A 74 -4.54 5.48 -21.82
C THR A 74 -4.41 6.59 -20.77
N ARG A 75 -3.54 6.42 -19.78
CA ARG A 75 -3.24 7.39 -18.73
C ARG A 75 -1.91 8.11 -18.93
N LEU A 76 -1.00 7.53 -19.69
CA LEU A 76 0.38 7.99 -19.85
C LEU A 76 0.62 8.79 -21.14
N LYS A 77 -0.40 9.02 -21.95
CA LYS A 77 -0.27 9.73 -23.24
C LYS A 77 0.32 11.13 -23.15
N ASN A 78 0.21 11.78 -21.99
CA ASN A 78 0.76 13.12 -21.71
C ASN A 78 1.86 13.08 -20.64
N ASP A 79 2.31 11.90 -20.24
CA ASP A 79 3.37 11.73 -19.24
C ASP A 79 4.73 12.05 -19.85
N ALA A 80 5.58 12.77 -19.12
CA ALA A 80 6.88 13.22 -19.63
C ALA A 80 7.83 12.06 -19.99
N VAL A 81 7.67 10.91 -19.34
CA VAL A 81 8.50 9.71 -19.52
C VAL A 81 7.91 8.81 -20.62
N TRP A 82 6.58 8.57 -20.55
CA TRP A 82 5.95 7.48 -21.28
C TRP A 82 5.18 7.93 -22.55
N ALA A 83 4.94 9.23 -22.76
CA ALA A 83 4.16 9.71 -23.92
C ALA A 83 4.72 9.19 -25.25
N LYS A 84 6.04 9.31 -25.46
CA LYS A 84 6.71 8.88 -26.72
C LYS A 84 6.70 7.35 -26.87
N PRO A 85 7.10 6.52 -25.90
CA PRO A 85 6.96 5.06 -25.98
C PRO A 85 5.52 4.61 -26.23
N CYS A 86 4.54 5.22 -25.56
CA CYS A 86 3.13 4.92 -25.76
C CYS A 86 2.65 5.21 -27.20
N ALA A 87 3.05 6.33 -27.78
CA ALA A 87 2.72 6.67 -29.17
C ALA A 87 3.31 5.65 -30.15
N THR A 88 4.58 5.24 -29.93
CA THR A 88 5.23 4.22 -30.77
C THR A 88 4.57 2.84 -30.59
N ALA A 89 4.26 2.44 -29.35
CA ALA A 89 3.64 1.16 -29.05
C ALA A 89 2.23 1.01 -29.66
N ALA A 90 1.54 2.11 -29.90
CA ALA A 90 0.21 2.09 -30.54
C ALA A 90 0.24 1.50 -31.96
N ALA A 91 1.36 1.62 -32.69
CA ALA A 91 1.55 1.06 -34.02
C ALA A 91 2.08 -0.38 -34.03
N VAL A 92 2.43 -0.94 -32.88
CA VAL A 92 2.96 -2.31 -32.76
C VAL A 92 1.82 -3.30 -32.65
N SER A 93 1.81 -4.30 -33.54
CA SER A 93 0.83 -5.40 -33.47
C SER A 93 1.08 -6.25 -32.22
N ASP A 94 0.04 -6.44 -31.40
CA ASP A 94 0.08 -7.34 -30.25
C ASP A 94 0.09 -8.83 -30.63
N LYS A 95 -0.12 -9.14 -31.87
CA LYS A 95 -0.09 -10.52 -32.43
C LYS A 95 1.28 -10.87 -33.05
N ASP A 96 2.23 -9.94 -33.04
CA ASP A 96 3.57 -10.12 -33.61
C ASP A 96 4.66 -10.01 -32.51
N PRO A 97 5.08 -11.16 -31.92
CA PRO A 97 6.12 -11.15 -30.91
C PRO A 97 7.46 -10.55 -31.36
N ALA A 98 7.79 -10.69 -32.67
CA ALA A 98 9.03 -10.14 -33.21
C ALA A 98 8.99 -8.61 -33.24
N ALA A 99 7.86 -8.03 -33.70
CA ALA A 99 7.64 -6.60 -33.68
C ALA A 99 7.64 -6.03 -32.24
N ILE A 100 7.05 -6.77 -31.27
CA ILE A 100 7.10 -6.39 -29.85
C ILE A 100 8.54 -6.37 -29.35
N ARG A 101 9.34 -7.43 -29.58
CA ARG A 101 10.76 -7.48 -29.18
C ARG A 101 11.55 -6.32 -29.81
N GLN A 102 11.35 -6.07 -31.10
CA GLN A 102 12.02 -4.98 -31.80
C GLN A 102 11.68 -3.62 -31.17
N PHE A 103 10.41 -3.35 -30.88
CA PHE A 103 9.98 -2.14 -30.19
C PHE A 103 10.66 -2.01 -28.83
N LEU A 104 10.59 -3.05 -27.98
CA LEU A 104 11.17 -3.01 -26.65
C LEU A 104 12.69 -2.74 -26.70
N GLN A 105 13.43 -3.45 -27.56
CA GLN A 105 14.88 -3.30 -27.68
C GLN A 105 15.30 -1.96 -28.30
N ARG A 106 14.51 -1.41 -29.23
CA ARG A 106 14.78 -0.13 -29.85
C ARG A 106 14.56 1.04 -28.90
N ASP A 107 13.46 1.03 -28.15
CA ASP A 107 12.96 2.21 -27.43
C ASP A 107 13.28 2.20 -25.93
N LEU A 108 13.60 1.03 -25.34
CA LEU A 108 13.82 0.89 -23.92
C LEU A 108 15.23 0.35 -23.59
N ASP A 109 15.75 0.77 -22.44
CA ASP A 109 16.93 0.22 -21.77
C ASP A 109 16.51 -0.69 -20.62
N VAL A 110 17.37 -1.64 -20.26
CA VAL A 110 17.14 -2.61 -19.17
C VAL A 110 17.90 -2.17 -17.92
N TYR A 111 17.22 -2.15 -16.79
CA TYR A 111 17.81 -1.87 -15.48
C TYR A 111 17.39 -2.93 -14.47
N ALA A 112 18.35 -3.70 -13.96
CA ALA A 112 18.11 -4.61 -12.85
C ALA A 112 17.85 -3.81 -11.58
N LEU A 113 16.75 -4.09 -10.88
CA LEU A 113 16.49 -3.54 -9.55
C LEU A 113 17.37 -4.23 -8.52
N ARG A 114 17.92 -3.45 -7.59
CA ARG A 114 18.82 -3.92 -6.54
C ARG A 114 18.41 -3.38 -5.19
N ALA A 115 18.54 -4.19 -4.15
CA ALA A 115 18.34 -3.77 -2.79
C ALA A 115 19.70 -3.47 -2.12
N GLY A 116 19.83 -2.24 -1.57
CA GLY A 116 21.06 -1.83 -0.90
C GLY A 116 22.32 -1.91 -1.80
N GLY A 117 22.18 -1.76 -3.12
CA GLY A 117 23.27 -1.80 -4.09
C GLY A 117 23.71 -3.22 -4.53
N HIS A 118 23.15 -4.26 -3.94
CA HIS A 118 23.44 -5.66 -4.28
C HIS A 118 22.27 -6.29 -5.04
N GLN A 119 22.58 -7.22 -5.97
CA GLN A 119 21.53 -8.05 -6.53
C GLN A 119 21.03 -8.98 -5.43
N ALA A 120 19.81 -8.68 -4.94
CA ALA A 120 19.13 -9.51 -3.96
C ALA A 120 17.87 -10.10 -4.58
N ASP A 121 17.57 -11.34 -4.22
CA ASP A 121 16.26 -11.89 -4.48
C ASP A 121 15.22 -11.05 -3.73
N GLY A 122 14.36 -10.38 -4.47
CA GLY A 122 13.26 -9.60 -3.89
C GLY A 122 12.13 -10.47 -3.37
N LEU A 123 11.18 -9.84 -2.72
CA LEU A 123 9.95 -10.50 -2.26
C LEU A 123 8.81 -10.26 -3.25
N ILE A 124 8.32 -11.34 -3.85
CA ILE A 124 7.17 -11.34 -4.73
C ILE A 124 6.01 -12.03 -4.03
N THR A 125 4.92 -11.31 -3.83
CA THR A 125 3.67 -11.83 -3.28
C THR A 125 2.55 -11.78 -4.32
N GLY A 126 1.36 -12.22 -3.96
CA GLY A 126 0.20 -12.18 -4.83
C GLY A 126 -1.00 -11.50 -4.16
N TYR A 127 -1.84 -10.87 -4.97
CA TYR A 127 -3.14 -10.37 -4.55
C TYR A 127 -4.20 -10.68 -5.59
N TYR A 128 -5.46 -10.50 -5.22
CA TYR A 128 -6.58 -10.86 -6.06
C TYR A 128 -7.80 -9.99 -5.73
N GLU A 129 -8.83 -10.05 -6.57
CA GLU A 129 -10.14 -9.45 -6.30
C GLU A 129 -11.06 -10.51 -5.69
N PRO A 130 -11.36 -10.47 -4.38
CA PRO A 130 -12.21 -11.44 -3.73
C PRO A 130 -13.69 -11.27 -4.13
N ILE A 131 -14.47 -12.35 -3.98
CA ILE A 131 -15.91 -12.36 -4.20
C ILE A 131 -16.57 -12.84 -2.91
N TYR A 132 -17.29 -11.94 -2.22
CA TYR A 132 -17.95 -12.22 -0.95
C TYR A 132 -19.45 -12.32 -1.09
N ALA A 133 -20.09 -13.12 -0.25
CA ALA A 133 -21.54 -13.14 -0.13
C ALA A 133 -22.03 -11.88 0.60
N GLY A 134 -23.14 -11.29 0.11
CA GLY A 134 -23.69 -10.11 0.74
C GLY A 134 -25.00 -9.62 0.14
N SER A 135 -25.41 -8.41 0.53
CA SER A 135 -26.65 -7.78 0.13
C SER A 135 -26.47 -6.28 -0.04
N LEU A 136 -27.35 -5.63 -0.80
CA LEU A 136 -27.43 -4.17 -0.90
C LEU A 136 -28.19 -3.53 0.28
N THR A 137 -28.96 -4.33 1.00
CA THR A 137 -29.71 -3.94 2.19
C THR A 137 -29.29 -4.81 3.37
N ARG A 138 -29.44 -4.30 4.60
CA ARG A 138 -29.20 -5.09 5.80
C ARG A 138 -30.23 -6.23 5.87
N THR A 139 -29.73 -7.44 6.16
CA THR A 139 -30.55 -8.65 6.40
C THR A 139 -30.11 -9.32 7.68
N ASP A 140 -30.79 -10.39 8.11
CA ASP A 140 -30.40 -11.17 9.29
C ASP A 140 -29.03 -11.83 9.15
N LYS A 141 -28.59 -12.12 7.90
CA LYS A 141 -27.27 -12.73 7.60
C LYS A 141 -26.23 -11.69 7.20
N ALA A 142 -26.61 -10.69 6.41
CA ALA A 142 -25.70 -9.62 5.94
C ALA A 142 -25.82 -8.40 6.87
N THR A 143 -24.98 -8.37 7.89
CA THR A 143 -25.03 -7.39 8.99
C THR A 143 -23.82 -6.46 9.04
N VAL A 144 -22.77 -6.74 8.28
CA VAL A 144 -21.50 -6.01 8.30
C VAL A 144 -21.49 -4.93 7.21
N PRO A 145 -21.58 -3.64 7.56
CA PRO A 145 -21.67 -2.57 6.56
C PRO A 145 -20.33 -2.31 5.87
N VAL A 146 -20.37 -2.12 4.55
CA VAL A 146 -19.27 -1.57 3.77
C VAL A 146 -19.57 -0.11 3.47
N TYR A 147 -18.78 0.79 4.03
CA TYR A 147 -19.02 2.21 3.92
C TYR A 147 -18.38 2.82 2.69
N GLY A 148 -19.08 3.79 2.09
CA GLY A 148 -18.55 4.79 1.19
C GLY A 148 -17.69 5.82 1.93
N THR A 149 -17.10 6.77 1.17
CA THR A 149 -16.32 7.85 1.78
C THR A 149 -17.24 8.74 2.64
N PRO A 150 -16.86 8.99 3.89
CA PRO A 150 -17.63 9.91 4.75
C PRO A 150 -17.57 11.35 4.24
N ASP A 151 -18.68 12.09 4.37
CA ASP A 151 -18.78 13.48 3.94
C ASP A 151 -17.90 14.42 4.79
N ASP A 152 -17.60 14.05 6.04
CA ASP A 152 -16.76 14.80 6.98
C ASP A 152 -15.27 14.41 6.94
N LEU A 153 -14.88 13.50 6.05
CA LEU A 153 -13.48 13.10 5.88
C LEU A 153 -12.71 14.14 5.06
N VAL A 154 -11.76 14.79 5.68
CA VAL A 154 -10.86 15.77 5.06
C VAL A 154 -9.56 15.14 4.65
N VAL A 155 -9.19 15.32 3.37
CA VAL A 155 -7.88 14.98 2.82
C VAL A 155 -6.96 16.18 2.91
N VAL A 156 -5.80 16.02 3.54
CA VAL A 156 -4.82 17.10 3.73
C VAL A 156 -3.73 17.01 2.68
N GLN A 157 -3.60 18.05 1.85
CA GLN A 157 -2.60 18.16 0.78
C GLN A 157 -1.80 19.44 1.01
N LEU A 158 -0.71 19.34 1.74
CA LEU A 158 0.16 20.47 2.11
C LEU A 158 1.60 20.28 1.62
N GLU A 159 1.85 19.31 0.75
CA GLU A 159 3.19 18.99 0.24
C GLU A 159 3.82 20.12 -0.59
N SER A 160 3.02 21.02 -1.15
CA SER A 160 3.51 22.21 -1.85
C SER A 160 4.17 23.23 -0.91
N LEU A 161 3.76 23.25 0.35
CA LEU A 161 4.29 24.14 1.39
C LEU A 161 5.25 23.38 2.32
N TYR A 162 4.98 22.12 2.60
CA TYR A 162 5.74 21.24 3.47
C TYR A 162 6.21 20.00 2.69
N PRO A 163 7.35 20.05 2.00
CA PRO A 163 7.83 18.95 1.14
C PRO A 163 8.00 17.60 1.86
N GLU A 164 8.26 17.62 3.18
CA GLU A 164 8.35 16.44 4.03
C GLU A 164 7.02 15.66 4.18
N LEU A 165 5.92 16.28 3.78
CA LEU A 165 4.59 15.64 3.74
C LEU A 165 4.33 14.91 2.41
N LYS A 166 5.24 15.03 1.43
CA LYS A 166 5.10 14.38 0.12
C LYS A 166 4.91 12.87 0.31
N GLY A 167 3.84 12.35 -0.29
CA GLY A 167 3.49 10.94 -0.21
C GLY A 167 2.82 10.49 1.09
N LYS A 168 2.71 11.34 2.11
CA LYS A 168 1.97 11.01 3.34
C LYS A 168 0.47 11.13 3.11
N ARG A 169 -0.27 10.15 3.58
CA ARG A 169 -1.74 10.10 3.49
C ARG A 169 -2.39 10.70 4.74
N LEU A 170 -2.33 12.01 4.88
CA LEU A 170 -2.91 12.70 6.02
C LEU A 170 -4.42 12.87 5.84
N ARG A 171 -5.18 12.36 6.81
CA ARG A 171 -6.64 12.38 6.84
C ARG A 171 -7.12 12.79 8.23
N GLY A 172 -8.29 13.43 8.27
CA GLY A 172 -8.90 13.81 9.53
C GLY A 172 -10.32 14.34 9.31
N ARG A 173 -10.90 14.88 10.37
CA ARG A 173 -12.13 15.68 10.32
C ARG A 173 -11.94 17.00 11.03
N VAL A 174 -12.72 18.00 10.64
CA VAL A 174 -12.69 19.31 11.28
C VAL A 174 -13.65 19.30 12.47
N GLU A 175 -13.11 19.60 13.65
CA GLU A 175 -13.88 19.85 14.86
C GLU A 175 -13.65 21.31 15.32
N GLY A 176 -14.68 22.14 15.15
CA GLY A 176 -14.52 23.58 15.33
C GLY A 176 -13.54 24.17 14.32
N LYS A 177 -12.38 24.65 14.78
CA LYS A 177 -11.32 25.21 13.93
C LYS A 177 -10.06 24.30 13.84
N VAL A 178 -10.18 23.06 14.32
CA VAL A 178 -9.05 22.14 14.41
C VAL A 178 -9.30 20.92 13.56
N LEU A 179 -8.30 20.53 12.76
CA LEU A 179 -8.28 19.24 12.09
C LEU A 179 -7.76 18.18 13.08
N LYS A 180 -8.57 17.19 13.37
CA LYS A 180 -8.23 16.05 14.22
C LYS A 180 -8.14 14.76 13.39
N PRO A 181 -7.41 13.72 13.87
CA PRO A 181 -7.43 12.41 13.24
C PRO A 181 -8.86 11.90 13.07
N TYR A 182 -9.12 11.20 11.98
CA TYR A 182 -10.41 10.52 11.78
C TYR A 182 -10.56 9.35 12.76
N ASP A 183 -11.79 8.83 12.93
CA ASP A 183 -12.03 7.68 13.79
C ASP A 183 -11.24 6.43 13.30
N ASP A 184 -10.73 5.65 14.22
CA ASP A 184 -10.09 4.38 13.92
C ASP A 184 -11.12 3.29 13.56
N ALA A 185 -10.64 2.17 13.02
CA ALA A 185 -11.49 1.06 12.60
C ALA A 185 -12.37 0.51 13.75
N GLY A 186 -11.86 0.48 14.98
CA GLY A 186 -12.59 0.04 16.15
C GLY A 186 -13.77 0.97 16.50
N THR A 187 -13.53 2.27 16.43
CA THR A 187 -14.54 3.32 16.65
C THR A 187 -15.60 3.28 15.55
N ILE A 188 -15.19 3.16 14.28
CA ILE A 188 -16.12 3.02 13.13
C ILE A 188 -16.98 1.76 13.27
N ALA A 189 -16.39 0.64 13.68
CA ALA A 189 -17.13 -0.61 13.89
C ALA A 189 -18.17 -0.50 15.00
N ALA A 190 -17.89 0.29 16.07
CA ALA A 190 -18.77 0.45 17.22
C ALA A 190 -19.90 1.47 16.99
N LYS A 191 -19.59 2.59 16.30
CA LYS A 191 -20.53 3.74 16.15
C LYS A 191 -21.14 3.85 14.76
N GLY A 192 -20.54 3.18 13.76
CA GLY A 192 -20.77 3.43 12.34
C GLY A 192 -19.92 4.62 11.83
N ALA A 193 -19.96 4.81 10.52
CA ALA A 193 -19.40 5.98 9.85
C ALA A 193 -20.53 6.91 9.38
N ASN A 194 -20.27 8.22 9.33
CA ASN A 194 -21.17 9.19 8.69
C ASN A 194 -21.02 9.11 7.16
N ALA A 195 -21.42 7.97 6.59
CA ALA A 195 -21.17 7.61 5.20
C ALA A 195 -22.29 6.71 4.65
N PRO A 196 -22.55 6.72 3.34
CA PRO A 196 -23.48 5.78 2.73
C PRO A 196 -22.99 4.34 2.90
N VAL A 197 -23.90 3.40 3.21
CA VAL A 197 -23.61 1.98 3.17
C VAL A 197 -23.80 1.48 1.75
N LEU A 198 -22.73 0.96 1.15
CA LEU A 198 -22.70 0.52 -0.25
C LEU A 198 -23.17 -0.92 -0.42
N ALA A 199 -22.89 -1.76 0.56
CA ALA A 199 -23.27 -3.16 0.65
C ALA A 199 -23.17 -3.63 2.10
N TRP A 200 -23.72 -4.82 2.38
CA TRP A 200 -23.63 -5.52 3.65
C TRP A 200 -23.03 -6.89 3.43
N LEU A 201 -21.96 -7.22 4.14
CA LEU A 201 -21.32 -8.54 4.12
C LEU A 201 -21.84 -9.43 5.26
N THR A 202 -21.59 -10.72 5.13
CA THR A 202 -22.03 -11.72 6.13
C THR A 202 -21.00 -12.00 7.20
N ASP A 203 -19.72 -11.65 6.97
CA ASP A 203 -18.61 -11.95 7.86
C ASP A 203 -17.72 -10.70 8.03
N PRO A 204 -17.43 -10.24 9.27
CA PRO A 204 -16.52 -9.13 9.50
C PRO A 204 -15.07 -9.41 9.04
N MET A 205 -14.65 -10.67 8.98
CA MET A 205 -13.37 -11.04 8.39
C MET A 205 -13.32 -10.75 6.89
N ASP A 206 -14.44 -10.90 6.18
CA ASP A 206 -14.53 -10.56 4.75
C ASP A 206 -14.37 -9.07 4.52
N LEU A 207 -14.92 -8.22 5.41
CA LEU A 207 -14.69 -6.78 5.36
C LEU A 207 -13.21 -6.43 5.57
N GLN A 208 -12.56 -7.03 6.56
CA GLN A 208 -11.13 -6.83 6.81
C GLN A 208 -10.28 -7.20 5.60
N LEU A 209 -10.60 -8.33 4.95
CA LEU A 209 -9.88 -8.79 3.77
C LEU A 209 -10.15 -7.91 2.55
N LEU A 210 -11.40 -7.48 2.35
CA LEU A 210 -11.77 -6.51 1.32
C LEU A 210 -10.95 -5.20 1.48
N GLN A 211 -10.76 -4.73 2.71
CA GLN A 211 -9.97 -3.54 3.00
C GLN A 211 -8.46 -3.75 2.73
N ILE A 212 -7.94 -4.95 2.97
CA ILE A 212 -6.55 -5.32 2.65
C ILE A 212 -6.35 -5.37 1.14
N GLN A 213 -7.28 -6.00 0.40
CA GLN A 213 -7.20 -6.14 -1.06
C GLN A 213 -7.51 -4.83 -1.81
N GLY A 214 -8.22 -3.88 -1.17
CA GLY A 214 -8.58 -2.59 -1.75
C GLY A 214 -9.69 -2.65 -2.82
N SER A 215 -10.08 -3.82 -3.28
CA SER A 215 -11.21 -4.06 -4.19
C SER A 215 -11.80 -5.45 -3.97
N GLY A 216 -13.05 -5.62 -4.39
CA GLY A 216 -13.73 -6.91 -4.31
C GLY A 216 -15.12 -6.87 -4.94
N ARG A 217 -15.75 -8.01 -5.00
CA ARG A 217 -17.14 -8.14 -5.49
C ARG A 217 -18.04 -8.66 -4.38
N VAL A 218 -19.25 -8.18 -4.36
CA VAL A 218 -20.32 -8.71 -3.51
C VAL A 218 -21.30 -9.45 -4.37
N ARG A 219 -21.42 -10.76 -4.15
CA ARG A 219 -22.40 -11.62 -4.80
C ARG A 219 -23.71 -11.51 -4.05
N LEU A 220 -24.74 -11.07 -4.75
CA LEU A 220 -26.09 -10.93 -4.24
C LEU A 220 -26.84 -12.26 -4.29
N ALA A 221 -27.98 -12.34 -3.62
CA ALA A 221 -28.82 -13.56 -3.58
C ALA A 221 -29.37 -13.97 -4.96
N ASP A 222 -29.54 -13.01 -5.88
CA ASP A 222 -29.97 -13.27 -7.26
C ASP A 222 -28.82 -13.68 -8.21
N GLY A 223 -27.60 -13.85 -7.66
CA GLY A 223 -26.40 -14.19 -8.42
C GLY A 223 -25.67 -13.02 -9.06
N LYS A 224 -26.29 -11.84 -9.12
CA LYS A 224 -25.60 -10.63 -9.60
C LYS A 224 -24.47 -10.25 -8.70
N GLN A 225 -23.51 -9.50 -9.25
CA GLN A 225 -22.38 -8.99 -8.51
C GLN A 225 -22.36 -7.45 -8.57
N VAL A 226 -21.90 -6.84 -7.48
CA VAL A 226 -21.52 -5.44 -7.47
C VAL A 226 -20.06 -5.33 -7.13
N ARG A 227 -19.34 -4.45 -7.80
CA ARG A 227 -17.92 -4.23 -7.57
C ARG A 227 -17.73 -3.08 -6.59
N LEU A 228 -16.87 -3.32 -5.61
CA LEU A 228 -16.40 -2.33 -4.67
C LEU A 228 -14.93 -2.03 -4.97
N ALA A 229 -14.57 -0.78 -5.05
CA ALA A 229 -13.21 -0.32 -5.28
C ALA A 229 -12.81 0.67 -4.19
N TYR A 230 -11.51 0.72 -3.88
CA TYR A 230 -10.94 1.70 -2.98
C TYR A 230 -11.35 3.12 -3.38
N ALA A 231 -11.82 3.89 -2.43
CA ALA A 231 -12.11 5.30 -2.59
C ALA A 231 -11.19 6.15 -1.71
N GLU A 232 -11.14 5.84 -0.40
CA GLU A 232 -10.35 6.61 0.55
C GLU A 232 -10.05 5.75 1.81
N GLN A 233 -9.30 6.29 2.75
CA GLN A 233 -9.02 5.66 4.04
C GLN A 233 -9.07 6.70 5.18
N ASN A 234 -9.11 6.21 6.43
CA ASN A 234 -9.22 7.05 7.62
C ASN A 234 -7.91 7.72 8.08
N GLY A 235 -6.77 7.51 7.38
CA GLY A 235 -5.47 8.11 7.72
C GLY A 235 -4.66 7.38 8.78
N HIS A 236 -5.21 6.38 9.45
CA HIS A 236 -4.47 5.57 10.41
C HIS A 236 -3.52 4.59 9.72
N PRO A 237 -2.34 4.30 10.33
CA PRO A 237 -1.39 3.35 9.78
C PRO A 237 -1.98 1.93 9.81
N TYR A 238 -1.77 1.19 8.72
CA TYR A 238 -2.13 -0.23 8.67
C TYR A 238 -1.29 -1.05 9.64
N ARG A 239 -1.96 -1.94 10.38
CA ARG A 239 -1.33 -2.97 11.23
C ARG A 239 -1.86 -4.33 10.83
N ALA A 240 -0.94 -5.23 10.48
CA ALA A 240 -1.31 -6.59 10.07
C ALA A 240 -1.94 -7.36 11.24
N ILE A 241 -3.18 -7.81 11.10
CA ILE A 241 -3.90 -8.56 12.14
C ILE A 241 -3.21 -9.89 12.48
N GLY A 242 -2.49 -10.50 11.52
CA GLY A 242 -1.66 -11.68 11.77
C GLY A 242 -0.52 -11.42 12.76
N ARG A 243 0.03 -10.19 12.79
CA ARG A 243 1.04 -9.80 13.77
C ARG A 243 0.46 -9.83 15.20
N TRP A 244 -0.77 -9.33 15.36
CA TRP A 244 -1.44 -9.39 16.66
C TRP A 244 -1.60 -10.83 17.15
N LEU A 245 -1.96 -11.80 16.28
CA LEU A 245 -2.05 -13.21 16.65
C LEU A 245 -0.71 -13.79 17.11
N VAL A 246 0.39 -13.38 16.48
CA VAL A 246 1.74 -13.77 16.91
C VAL A 246 2.07 -13.16 18.28
N ASP A 247 1.83 -11.87 18.44
CA ASP A 247 2.11 -11.14 19.68
C ASP A 247 1.26 -11.66 20.87
N GLN A 248 0.07 -12.25 20.58
CA GLN A 248 -0.79 -12.93 21.56
C GLN A 248 -0.46 -14.43 21.74
N GLY A 249 0.57 -14.94 21.09
CA GLY A 249 0.96 -16.36 21.16
C GLY A 249 -0.05 -17.33 20.55
N GLN A 250 -0.96 -16.85 19.67
CA GLN A 250 -2.01 -17.66 19.06
C GLN A 250 -1.54 -18.37 17.78
N LEU A 251 -0.58 -17.78 17.07
CA LEU A 251 0.08 -18.38 15.91
C LEU A 251 1.58 -18.14 15.99
N LYS A 252 2.37 -19.04 15.41
CA LYS A 252 3.79 -18.79 15.17
C LYS A 252 3.94 -17.88 13.93
N LYS A 253 5.04 -17.11 13.87
CA LYS A 253 5.31 -16.17 12.79
C LYS A 253 5.36 -16.85 11.41
N GLU A 254 5.92 -18.04 11.35
CA GLU A 254 6.03 -18.88 10.14
C GLU A 254 4.69 -19.42 9.65
N ASP A 255 3.70 -19.61 10.56
CA ASP A 255 2.40 -20.19 10.27
C ASP A 255 1.33 -19.13 9.93
N VAL A 256 1.69 -17.84 9.91
CA VAL A 256 0.75 -16.76 9.60
C VAL A 256 0.41 -16.78 8.11
N THR A 257 -0.72 -17.40 7.80
CA THR A 257 -1.38 -17.36 6.49
C THR A 257 -2.80 -16.81 6.65
N MET A 258 -3.42 -16.39 5.55
CA MET A 258 -4.80 -15.92 5.61
C MET A 258 -5.77 -17.02 6.05
N ASP A 259 -5.51 -18.25 5.62
CA ASP A 259 -6.31 -19.42 6.02
C ASP A 259 -6.17 -19.73 7.52
N ALA A 260 -4.96 -19.63 8.06
CA ALA A 260 -4.73 -19.78 9.51
C ALA A 260 -5.44 -18.69 10.32
N ILE A 261 -5.41 -17.43 9.87
CA ILE A 261 -6.13 -16.32 10.50
C ILE A 261 -7.64 -16.56 10.47
N ARG A 262 -8.20 -16.97 9.33
CA ARG A 262 -9.63 -17.33 9.20
C ARG A 262 -10.00 -18.53 10.06
N ALA A 263 -9.15 -19.56 10.12
CA ALA A 263 -9.35 -20.72 10.97
C ALA A 263 -9.39 -20.33 12.45
N TRP A 264 -8.45 -19.49 12.89
CA TRP A 264 -8.44 -18.95 14.25
C TRP A 264 -9.71 -18.13 14.55
N ALA A 265 -10.14 -17.27 13.63
CA ALA A 265 -11.34 -16.45 13.81
C ALA A 265 -12.60 -17.33 13.98
N ARG A 266 -12.75 -18.40 13.18
CA ARG A 266 -13.85 -19.36 13.32
C ARG A 266 -13.83 -20.10 14.67
N ALA A 267 -12.65 -20.43 15.17
CA ALA A 267 -12.48 -21.09 16.47
C ALA A 267 -12.66 -20.14 17.65
N ASN A 268 -12.52 -18.82 17.45
CA ASN A 268 -12.56 -17.81 18.50
C ASN A 268 -13.53 -16.66 18.20
N PRO A 269 -14.82 -16.90 17.90
CA PRO A 269 -15.74 -15.88 17.42
C PRO A 269 -15.90 -14.69 18.39
N ALA A 270 -15.84 -14.93 19.70
CA ALA A 270 -15.94 -13.88 20.71
C ALA A 270 -14.73 -12.93 20.70
N ARG A 271 -13.57 -13.36 20.18
CA ARG A 271 -12.34 -12.56 20.12
C ARG A 271 -12.11 -11.91 18.75
N VAL A 272 -12.93 -12.20 17.74
CA VAL A 272 -12.82 -11.56 16.42
C VAL A 272 -12.87 -10.03 16.51
N PRO A 273 -13.75 -9.39 17.29
CA PRO A 273 -13.73 -7.93 17.44
C PRO A 273 -12.42 -7.38 18.02
N GLU A 274 -11.75 -8.12 18.90
CA GLU A 274 -10.44 -7.76 19.46
C GLU A 274 -9.36 -7.81 18.37
N LEU A 275 -9.32 -8.90 17.61
CA LEU A 275 -8.42 -9.09 16.47
C LEU A 275 -8.57 -7.94 15.46
N LEU A 276 -9.79 -7.62 15.04
CA LEU A 276 -10.03 -6.60 14.02
C LEU A 276 -9.67 -5.19 14.51
N ARG A 277 -9.91 -4.86 15.77
CA ARG A 277 -9.50 -3.58 16.39
C ARG A 277 -8.00 -3.41 16.49
N SER A 278 -7.21 -4.48 16.39
CA SER A 278 -5.75 -4.38 16.38
C SER A 278 -5.20 -3.62 15.16
N ASN A 279 -5.97 -3.57 14.07
CA ASN A 279 -5.71 -2.71 12.91
C ASN A 279 -6.54 -1.42 12.99
N PRO A 280 -5.94 -0.25 13.25
CA PRO A 280 -6.69 1.01 13.32
C PRO A 280 -7.09 1.58 11.95
N SER A 281 -6.48 1.09 10.86
CA SER A 281 -6.76 1.53 9.51
C SER A 281 -8.13 1.06 9.03
N TYR A 282 -8.90 1.93 8.40
CA TYR A 282 -10.18 1.64 7.77
C TYR A 282 -10.19 2.16 6.33
N VAL A 283 -10.63 1.33 5.38
CA VAL A 283 -10.77 1.69 3.97
C VAL A 283 -12.24 1.90 3.63
N PHE A 284 -12.52 3.02 2.98
CA PHE A 284 -13.81 3.37 2.41
C PHE A 284 -13.83 3.05 0.92
N PHE A 285 -15.02 2.72 0.41
CA PHE A 285 -15.18 2.18 -0.94
C PHE A 285 -16.06 3.06 -1.81
N VAL A 286 -16.01 2.81 -3.10
CA VAL A 286 -16.96 3.27 -4.10
C VAL A 286 -17.56 2.06 -4.80
N ARG A 287 -18.85 2.13 -5.13
CA ARG A 287 -19.51 1.09 -5.91
C ARG A 287 -19.39 1.40 -7.40
N ASN A 288 -18.79 0.49 -8.14
CA ASN A 288 -18.69 0.56 -9.59
C ASN A 288 -19.65 -0.43 -10.25
N PRO A 289 -20.06 -0.21 -11.51
CA PRO A 289 -20.75 -1.22 -12.30
C PRO A 289 -19.93 -2.51 -12.39
N ASP A 290 -20.60 -3.65 -12.47
CA ASP A 290 -19.93 -4.91 -12.74
C ASP A 290 -19.34 -4.89 -14.16
N SER A 291 -18.17 -5.49 -14.32
CA SER A 291 -17.41 -5.53 -15.56
C SER A 291 -16.58 -6.82 -15.60
N PRO A 292 -16.40 -7.45 -16.77
CA PRO A 292 -15.49 -8.59 -16.91
C PRO A 292 -14.02 -8.19 -16.75
N GLU A 293 -13.69 -6.92 -16.89
CA GLU A 293 -12.34 -6.41 -16.67
C GLU A 293 -11.92 -6.55 -15.20
N GLY A 294 -10.62 -6.56 -14.94
CA GLY A 294 -10.08 -6.47 -13.57
C GLY A 294 -10.47 -5.17 -12.86
N PRO A 295 -10.23 -5.09 -11.55
CA PRO A 295 -10.40 -3.84 -10.81
C PRO A 295 -9.43 -2.78 -11.34
N ARG A 296 -9.73 -1.50 -11.11
CA ARG A 296 -8.79 -0.44 -11.47
C ARG A 296 -7.72 -0.29 -10.38
N GLY A 297 -6.45 -0.39 -10.80
CA GLY A 297 -5.31 -0.11 -9.92
C GLY A 297 -5.09 1.39 -9.71
N SER A 298 -4.03 1.73 -8.98
CA SER A 298 -3.65 3.11 -8.64
C SER A 298 -3.35 3.98 -9.87
N LEU A 299 -2.94 3.39 -11.00
CA LEU A 299 -2.81 4.07 -12.29
C LEU A 299 -4.18 4.38 -12.94
N ASN A 300 -5.27 3.93 -12.34
CA ASN A 300 -6.64 4.06 -12.84
C ASN A 300 -6.86 3.38 -14.22
N VAL A 301 -6.24 2.23 -14.42
CA VAL A 301 -6.47 1.31 -15.55
C VAL A 301 -6.92 -0.06 -15.03
N PRO A 302 -7.69 -0.85 -15.79
CA PRO A 302 -8.03 -2.21 -15.40
C PRO A 302 -6.77 -3.07 -15.25
N LEU A 303 -6.71 -3.85 -14.17
CA LEU A 303 -5.63 -4.79 -13.92
C LEU A 303 -5.82 -6.06 -14.76
N THR A 304 -4.72 -6.58 -15.28
CA THR A 304 -4.68 -7.80 -16.07
C THR A 304 -4.10 -8.94 -15.21
N ALA A 305 -4.89 -10.00 -15.01
CA ALA A 305 -4.48 -11.16 -14.22
C ALA A 305 -3.17 -11.78 -14.73
N GLY A 306 -2.20 -11.94 -13.84
CA GLY A 306 -0.86 -12.47 -14.14
C GLY A 306 0.10 -11.47 -14.80
N TYR A 307 -0.34 -10.24 -15.15
CA TYR A 307 0.48 -9.26 -15.88
C TYR A 307 0.45 -7.85 -15.31
N SER A 308 -0.35 -7.58 -14.28
CA SER A 308 -0.32 -6.33 -13.52
C SER A 308 0.30 -6.56 -12.14
N VAL A 309 1.11 -5.60 -11.68
CA VAL A 309 1.74 -5.66 -10.36
C VAL A 309 1.51 -4.37 -9.59
N ALA A 310 1.36 -4.52 -8.26
CA ALA A 310 1.53 -3.42 -7.32
C ALA A 310 3.01 -3.32 -6.93
N VAL A 311 3.51 -2.09 -6.84
CA VAL A 311 4.92 -1.76 -6.59
C VAL A 311 5.06 -0.65 -5.55
N ASP A 312 6.27 -0.48 -5.02
CA ASP A 312 6.64 0.72 -4.31
C ASP A 312 6.89 1.87 -5.32
N ARG A 313 5.95 2.80 -5.38
CA ARG A 313 6.03 3.91 -6.35
C ARG A 313 7.19 4.89 -6.11
N SER A 314 7.82 4.84 -4.93
CA SER A 314 9.03 5.62 -4.65
C SER A 314 10.26 5.04 -5.36
N VAL A 315 10.18 3.78 -5.77
CA VAL A 315 11.23 3.06 -6.50
C VAL A 315 10.82 2.83 -7.95
N VAL A 316 9.62 2.31 -8.18
CA VAL A 316 9.12 1.99 -9.51
C VAL A 316 7.94 2.91 -9.84
N PRO A 317 8.11 3.91 -10.72
CA PRO A 317 7.01 4.78 -11.14
C PRO A 317 5.86 3.98 -11.74
N LEU A 318 4.62 4.37 -11.44
CA LEU A 318 3.45 3.78 -12.08
C LEU A 318 3.51 3.97 -13.62
N GLY A 319 3.11 2.93 -14.34
CA GLY A 319 3.21 2.87 -15.79
C GLY A 319 4.50 2.23 -16.31
N SER A 320 5.47 1.95 -15.44
CA SER A 320 6.68 1.23 -15.83
C SER A 320 6.38 -0.17 -16.35
N LEU A 321 7.08 -0.57 -17.40
CA LEU A 321 7.12 -1.95 -17.84
C LEU A 321 8.26 -2.67 -17.12
N LEU A 322 7.94 -3.77 -16.48
CA LEU A 322 8.90 -4.57 -15.72
C LEU A 322 9.05 -5.95 -16.37
N TRP A 323 10.24 -6.55 -16.23
CA TRP A 323 10.46 -7.98 -16.49
C TRP A 323 10.57 -8.67 -15.17
N LEU A 324 9.64 -9.57 -14.88
CA LEU A 324 9.56 -10.33 -13.64
C LEU A 324 10.07 -11.75 -13.86
N SER A 325 10.90 -12.22 -12.94
CA SER A 325 11.31 -13.65 -12.85
C SER A 325 11.11 -14.13 -11.43
N THR A 326 10.20 -15.08 -11.25
CA THR A 326 9.85 -15.67 -9.95
C THR A 326 9.25 -17.06 -10.16
N THR A 327 8.61 -17.64 -9.14
CA THR A 327 7.86 -18.89 -9.23
C THR A 327 6.45 -18.73 -8.66
N ARG A 328 5.56 -19.65 -8.98
CA ARG A 328 4.32 -19.87 -8.23
C ARG A 328 4.62 -20.60 -6.91
N PRO A 329 3.65 -20.68 -5.98
CA PRO A 329 3.79 -21.49 -4.76
C PRO A 329 4.15 -22.96 -5.02
N ASP A 330 3.69 -23.53 -6.13
CA ASP A 330 3.99 -24.90 -6.56
C ASP A 330 5.36 -25.07 -7.24
N GLY A 331 6.18 -24.00 -7.28
CA GLY A 331 7.49 -24.00 -7.93
C GLY A 331 7.47 -23.72 -9.44
N THR A 332 6.29 -23.65 -10.07
CA THR A 332 6.18 -23.33 -11.51
C THR A 332 6.81 -21.97 -11.83
N PRO A 333 7.74 -21.88 -12.78
CA PRO A 333 8.37 -20.62 -13.16
C PRO A 333 7.37 -19.58 -13.69
N VAL A 334 7.57 -18.34 -13.31
CA VAL A 334 6.84 -17.15 -13.79
C VAL A 334 7.87 -16.18 -14.33
N VAL A 335 8.09 -16.18 -15.65
CA VAL A 335 8.97 -15.24 -16.35
C VAL A 335 8.16 -14.51 -17.41
N ARG A 336 7.95 -13.21 -17.20
CA ARG A 336 7.12 -12.41 -18.11
C ARG A 336 7.27 -10.90 -17.94
N PRO A 337 6.96 -10.11 -18.96
CA PRO A 337 6.74 -8.68 -18.77
C PRO A 337 5.47 -8.45 -17.95
N VAL A 338 5.54 -7.49 -17.01
CA VAL A 338 4.40 -7.07 -16.18
C VAL A 338 4.34 -5.56 -16.10
N ALA A 339 3.14 -5.02 -15.96
CA ALA A 339 2.90 -3.58 -15.88
C ALA A 339 2.75 -3.11 -14.44
N ALA A 340 3.50 -2.10 -14.04
CA ALA A 340 3.39 -1.44 -12.73
C ALA A 340 2.15 -0.52 -12.73
N GLN A 341 0.99 -1.07 -12.40
CA GLN A 341 -0.31 -0.39 -12.53
C GLN A 341 -0.99 -0.14 -11.19
N ASP A 342 -0.41 -0.67 -10.10
CA ASP A 342 -1.02 -0.57 -8.78
C ASP A 342 0.01 -0.29 -7.69
N THR A 343 -0.48 0.02 -6.49
CA THR A 343 0.31 0.23 -5.27
C THR A 343 -0.43 -0.37 -4.08
N GLY A 344 0.32 -0.76 -3.06
CA GLY A 344 -0.28 -1.23 -1.80
C GLY A 344 0.45 -0.65 -0.59
N GLY A 345 -0.28 -0.41 0.50
CA GLY A 345 0.31 0.15 1.72
C GLY A 345 1.40 -0.72 2.38
N ALA A 346 1.39 -2.02 2.07
CA ALA A 346 2.40 -2.98 2.54
C ALA A 346 3.46 -3.30 1.46
N ILE A 347 3.35 -2.69 0.26
CA ILE A 347 4.27 -2.92 -0.85
C ILE A 347 5.33 -1.83 -0.82
N ALA A 348 6.40 -2.09 -0.08
CA ALA A 348 7.51 -1.16 0.12
C ALA A 348 8.85 -1.87 -0.07
N GLY A 349 9.81 -1.20 -0.72
CA GLY A 349 11.17 -1.67 -0.98
C GLY A 349 11.53 -1.76 -2.45
N GLU A 350 12.84 -1.87 -2.68
CA GLU A 350 13.44 -1.73 -4.02
C GLU A 350 13.11 -2.91 -4.95
N VAL A 351 13.17 -4.17 -4.44
CA VAL A 351 12.85 -5.37 -5.24
C VAL A 351 11.59 -6.00 -4.66
N ARG A 352 10.47 -5.30 -4.82
CA ARG A 352 9.17 -5.67 -4.24
C ARG A 352 8.06 -5.55 -5.28
N ALA A 353 7.34 -6.63 -5.50
CA ALA A 353 6.15 -6.63 -6.33
C ALA A 353 5.06 -7.53 -5.73
N ASP A 354 3.82 -7.14 -5.96
CA ASP A 354 2.63 -7.93 -5.62
C ASP A 354 1.87 -8.23 -6.92
N LEU A 355 1.81 -9.49 -7.33
CA LEU A 355 1.26 -9.91 -8.63
C LEU A 355 -0.26 -10.11 -8.53
N TYR A 356 -1.00 -9.43 -9.39
CA TYR A 356 -2.44 -9.58 -9.49
C TYR A 356 -2.82 -10.91 -10.17
N TRP A 357 -3.49 -11.80 -9.46
CA TRP A 357 -3.85 -13.13 -9.95
C TRP A 357 -5.25 -13.23 -10.57
N GLY A 358 -6.05 -12.16 -10.53
CA GLY A 358 -7.42 -12.18 -11.03
C GLY A 358 -8.46 -12.14 -9.90
N SER A 359 -9.64 -12.67 -10.16
CA SER A 359 -10.78 -12.61 -9.23
C SER A 359 -11.22 -14.00 -8.78
N GLY A 360 -11.80 -14.09 -7.58
CA GLY A 360 -12.43 -15.30 -7.04
C GLY A 360 -11.45 -16.27 -6.38
N ASP A 361 -11.97 -17.46 -6.00
CA ASP A 361 -11.30 -18.38 -5.09
C ASP A 361 -10.00 -18.98 -5.64
N ALA A 362 -9.98 -19.32 -6.94
CA ALA A 362 -8.77 -19.87 -7.58
C ALA A 362 -7.61 -18.85 -7.58
N ALA A 363 -7.92 -17.59 -7.88
CA ALA A 363 -6.95 -16.50 -7.78
C ALA A 363 -6.54 -16.24 -6.33
N GLY A 364 -7.50 -16.35 -5.40
CA GLY A 364 -7.28 -16.20 -3.97
C GLY A 364 -6.30 -17.21 -3.40
N LYS A 365 -6.41 -18.48 -3.84
CA LYS A 365 -5.48 -19.54 -3.42
C LYS A 365 -4.05 -19.26 -3.90
N LEU A 366 -3.88 -18.92 -5.18
CA LEU A 366 -2.55 -18.55 -5.71
C LEU A 366 -1.96 -17.33 -4.99
N ALA A 367 -2.78 -16.31 -4.77
CA ALA A 367 -2.36 -15.08 -4.13
C ALA A 367 -1.99 -15.30 -2.65
N GLY A 368 -2.80 -16.06 -1.93
CA GLY A 368 -2.63 -16.30 -0.49
C GLY A 368 -1.36 -17.07 -0.15
N ASP A 369 -0.97 -18.01 -1.02
CA ASP A 369 0.21 -18.84 -0.83
C ASP A 369 1.48 -18.22 -1.42
N MET A 370 1.36 -17.12 -2.19
CA MET A 370 2.50 -16.54 -2.90
C MET A 370 3.38 -15.67 -1.99
N LYS A 371 4.55 -16.19 -1.65
CA LYS A 371 5.61 -15.50 -0.91
C LYS A 371 6.96 -15.98 -1.44
N GLN A 372 7.26 -15.59 -2.66
CA GLN A 372 8.36 -16.13 -3.45
C GLN A 372 9.52 -15.14 -3.54
N LYS A 373 10.72 -15.68 -3.72
CA LYS A 373 11.85 -14.88 -4.18
C LYS A 373 11.69 -14.53 -5.66
N GLY A 374 12.26 -13.41 -6.08
CA GLY A 374 12.22 -13.04 -7.49
C GLY A 374 13.14 -11.89 -7.84
N ASN A 375 13.41 -11.76 -9.13
CA ASN A 375 14.18 -10.68 -9.70
C ASN A 375 13.29 -9.81 -10.58
N ILE A 376 13.55 -8.52 -10.57
CA ILE A 376 12.82 -7.53 -11.34
C ILE A 376 13.81 -6.69 -12.14
N TRP A 377 13.56 -6.53 -13.41
CA TRP A 377 14.22 -5.54 -14.27
C TRP A 377 13.19 -4.51 -14.72
N MET A 378 13.54 -3.25 -14.59
CA MET A 378 12.74 -2.15 -15.13
C MET A 378 13.17 -1.87 -16.57
N LEU A 379 12.22 -1.85 -17.49
CA LEU A 379 12.42 -1.42 -18.86
C LEU A 379 12.08 0.07 -18.92
N TRP A 380 13.10 0.91 -19.14
CA TRP A 380 12.99 2.35 -19.04
C TRP A 380 13.27 3.04 -20.38
N PRO A 381 12.54 4.10 -20.76
CA PRO A 381 12.74 4.74 -22.05
C PRO A 381 14.15 5.28 -22.23
N LYS A 382 14.76 4.99 -23.40
CA LYS A 382 16.12 5.42 -23.72
C LYS A 382 16.25 6.94 -23.70
N GLY A 383 17.33 7.42 -23.08
CA GLY A 383 17.63 8.85 -22.99
C GLY A 383 16.79 9.62 -21.96
N VAL A 384 15.91 8.96 -21.24
CA VAL A 384 15.15 9.57 -20.12
C VAL A 384 15.90 9.33 -18.81
N PRO A 385 16.11 10.36 -17.96
CA PRO A 385 16.71 10.20 -16.66
C PRO A 385 15.97 9.15 -15.82
N LEU A 386 16.70 8.35 -15.05
CA LEU A 386 16.12 7.40 -14.11
C LEU A 386 15.36 8.15 -13.01
N PRO A 387 14.39 7.49 -12.36
CA PRO A 387 13.72 8.06 -11.20
C PRO A 387 14.72 8.38 -10.09
N ASN A 388 14.52 9.53 -9.41
CA ASN A 388 15.33 9.99 -8.29
C ASN A 388 14.80 9.41 -6.98
#